data_b8488bbe090cd8aef03261d2cda9d536
#
_entry.id   b8488bbe090cd8aef03261d2cda9d536
#
_cell.length_a   1.000
_cell.length_b   1.000
_cell.length_c   1.000
_cell.angle_alpha   90.00
_cell.angle_beta   90.00
_cell.angle_gamma   90.00
#
_symmetry.space_group_name_H-M   'P 1'
#
loop_
_entity.id
_entity.type
_entity.pdbx_description
1 polymer ?
#
loop_
_entity_poly.entity_id
_entity_poly.type
_entity_poly.pdbx_seq_one_letter_code
_entity_poly.pdbx_strand_id
1 'polypeptide(L)'
;MSATAEASPPKDTPDPIRPPGTGPMSKVPEVFAAFFGALGLLCGLLALIPPLRVLLRPVVRFLDLVIVPVSANLAYAVFLFLLAAATAARKKIAWWLVVVYLGLVVFDDILGVALGLLAESVPSLVVCGLALTVLLVARREFYAASRRAAFRRALVVLLAGIAVGILVGWGLVALFPGTLPESQHLLWAANRVCGGLVSGSSFDGRPPRALFFLLGLFGALALLNAAATLFRSQRLEGALHGDEEPRIRALLKAYGEQDSLGYFATRRDKAVVFSPSGKAAVTYRVEAGVCLASGDPVGDREAWPHAIAAWLDVARRHAWAPAAMGASEDGAKAFARAGLGALQLGDEAILQVPDFDLDGRDMRVTRQAVHRVRRTGAHCRIRRHAGLTDEEMEEVIDKADAWRDTETERGFSMALDRLGDPADGDCLLVEALSEDGRLLALLSFVPWGRDGVSLDLMRRDRSAPNGVMEFMVAELCEAAPKLG
;
A
#
# COMPACT_ATOMS: atom_id res chain seq x y z
N MET A 1 -21.46 -30.03 48.19
CA MET A 1 -22.22 -29.06 47.38
C MET A 1 -21.56 -27.70 47.58
N SER A 2 -20.73 -27.29 46.64
CA SER A 2 -20.11 -25.95 46.61
C SER A 2 -20.34 -25.43 45.22
N ALA A 3 -21.19 -24.40 45.12
CA ALA A 3 -21.52 -23.75 43.86
C ALA A 3 -20.37 -22.84 43.42
N THR A 4 -19.76 -23.16 42.32
CA THR A 4 -18.84 -22.27 41.60
C THR A 4 -19.62 -21.13 40.99
N ALA A 5 -19.45 -19.94 41.51
CA ALA A 5 -19.96 -18.69 40.92
C ALA A 5 -19.26 -18.45 39.58
N GLU A 6 -20.02 -18.53 38.48
CA GLU A 6 -19.59 -18.05 37.16
C GLU A 6 -19.35 -16.55 37.22
N ALA A 7 -18.09 -16.14 37.10
CA ALA A 7 -17.72 -14.75 36.98
C ALA A 7 -18.19 -14.22 35.61
N SER A 8 -19.05 -13.22 35.63
CA SER A 8 -19.46 -12.47 34.41
C SER A 8 -18.24 -11.90 33.69
N PRO A 9 -18.15 -12.00 32.35
CA PRO A 9 -17.04 -11.45 31.59
C PRO A 9 -17.00 -9.93 31.74
N PRO A 10 -15.79 -9.33 31.75
CA PRO A 10 -15.63 -7.89 31.87
C PRO A 10 -16.30 -7.15 30.70
N LYS A 11 -17.02 -6.08 31.02
CA LYS A 11 -17.85 -5.26 30.10
C LYS A 11 -17.08 -4.46 29.05
N ASP A 12 -15.77 -4.58 28.94
CA ASP A 12 -14.89 -3.80 28.04
C ASP A 12 -14.16 -4.66 27.01
N THR A 13 -14.73 -5.78 26.56
CA THR A 13 -14.26 -6.40 25.33
C THR A 13 -14.71 -5.53 24.16
N PRO A 14 -13.80 -4.95 23.37
CA PRO A 14 -14.19 -4.26 22.15
C PRO A 14 -14.95 -5.25 21.26
N ASP A 15 -16.08 -4.78 20.69
CA ASP A 15 -16.89 -5.57 19.75
C ASP A 15 -15.97 -6.33 18.78
N PRO A 16 -16.19 -7.64 18.56
CA PRO A 16 -15.37 -8.41 17.65
C PRO A 16 -15.32 -7.69 16.31
N ILE A 17 -14.09 -7.39 15.85
CA ILE A 17 -13.82 -6.68 14.59
C ILE A 17 -14.48 -7.50 13.50
N ARG A 18 -15.64 -7.08 13.02
CA ARG A 18 -16.30 -7.72 11.88
C ARG A 18 -15.38 -7.59 10.68
N PRO A 19 -15.00 -8.70 10.02
CA PRO A 19 -14.21 -8.63 8.81
C PRO A 19 -14.91 -7.74 7.78
N PRO A 20 -14.17 -6.93 7.00
CA PRO A 20 -14.76 -6.08 5.97
C PRO A 20 -15.54 -6.97 4.98
N GLY A 21 -16.81 -6.67 4.76
CA GLY A 21 -17.65 -7.38 3.79
C GLY A 21 -18.72 -8.31 4.33
N THR A 22 -18.96 -8.39 5.65
CA THR A 22 -19.95 -9.32 6.23
C THR A 22 -21.32 -8.70 6.56
N GLY A 23 -21.52 -7.41 6.30
CA GLY A 23 -22.81 -6.73 6.53
C GLY A 23 -23.68 -6.66 5.27
N PRO A 24 -25.03 -6.54 5.40
CA PRO A 24 -25.92 -6.39 4.25
C PRO A 24 -25.61 -5.16 3.39
N MET A 25 -25.00 -4.12 3.97
CA MET A 25 -24.61 -2.87 3.28
C MET A 25 -23.17 -2.88 2.76
N SER A 26 -22.41 -3.94 2.94
CA SER A 26 -21.00 -4.02 2.56
C SER A 26 -20.76 -3.90 1.05
N LYS A 27 -21.74 -4.29 0.23
CA LYS A 27 -21.71 -4.20 -1.24
C LYS A 27 -22.13 -2.83 -1.79
N VAL A 28 -22.67 -1.94 -0.97
CA VAL A 28 -23.14 -0.62 -1.43
C VAL A 28 -22.03 0.21 -2.10
N PRO A 29 -20.81 0.32 -1.55
CA PRO A 29 -19.73 1.03 -2.24
C PRO A 29 -19.40 0.44 -3.62
N GLU A 30 -19.44 -0.88 -3.76
CA GLU A 30 -19.14 -1.60 -5.00
C GLU A 30 -20.24 -1.36 -6.07
N VAL A 31 -21.49 -1.38 -5.66
CA VAL A 31 -22.63 -1.11 -6.56
C VAL A 31 -22.59 0.33 -7.08
N PHE A 32 -22.35 1.32 -6.21
CA PHE A 32 -22.19 2.71 -6.62
C PHE A 32 -20.96 2.92 -7.50
N ALA A 33 -19.83 2.25 -7.19
CA ALA A 33 -18.64 2.28 -8.02
C ALA A 33 -18.89 1.71 -9.42
N ALA A 34 -19.58 0.57 -9.53
CA ALA A 34 -19.96 -0.02 -10.80
C ALA A 34 -20.89 0.90 -11.62
N PHE A 35 -21.86 1.54 -10.95
CA PHE A 35 -22.75 2.51 -11.57
C PHE A 35 -21.99 3.72 -12.14
N PHE A 36 -21.13 4.37 -11.33
CA PHE A 36 -20.32 5.51 -11.81
C PHE A 36 -19.31 5.09 -12.88
N GLY A 37 -18.75 3.89 -12.80
CA GLY A 37 -17.87 3.33 -13.82
C GLY A 37 -18.58 3.13 -15.16
N ALA A 38 -19.78 2.55 -15.14
CA ALA A 38 -20.60 2.35 -16.34
C ALA A 38 -21.04 3.69 -16.96
N LEU A 39 -21.44 4.66 -16.12
CA LEU A 39 -21.81 5.99 -16.58
C LEU A 39 -20.59 6.74 -17.16
N GLY A 40 -19.42 6.63 -16.53
CA GLY A 40 -18.16 7.19 -17.04
C GLY A 40 -17.78 6.59 -18.40
N LEU A 41 -17.94 5.26 -18.57
CA LEU A 41 -17.73 4.58 -19.84
C LEU A 41 -18.69 5.10 -20.92
N LEU A 42 -19.97 5.23 -20.59
CA LEU A 42 -20.97 5.78 -21.50
C LEU A 42 -20.60 7.20 -21.93
N CYS A 43 -20.31 8.10 -21.00
CA CYS A 43 -19.90 9.48 -21.29
C CYS A 43 -18.62 9.56 -22.14
N GLY A 44 -17.64 8.70 -21.86
CA GLY A 44 -16.40 8.60 -22.64
C GLY A 44 -16.65 8.14 -24.07
N LEU A 45 -17.47 7.10 -24.26
CA LEU A 45 -17.85 6.62 -25.58
C LEU A 45 -18.63 7.68 -26.37
N LEU A 46 -19.57 8.38 -25.73
CA LEU A 46 -20.30 9.49 -26.35
C LEU A 46 -19.38 10.67 -26.71
N ALA A 47 -18.30 10.89 -25.95
CA ALA A 47 -17.31 11.92 -26.26
C ALA A 47 -16.45 11.55 -27.47
N LEU A 48 -16.01 10.29 -27.55
CA LEU A 48 -15.09 9.79 -28.59
C LEU A 48 -15.78 9.41 -29.90
N ILE A 49 -17.02 8.90 -29.85
CA ILE A 49 -17.73 8.31 -31.00
C ILE A 49 -19.00 9.09 -31.25
N PRO A 50 -18.97 10.16 -32.12
CA PRO A 50 -20.10 11.01 -32.37
C PRO A 50 -21.37 10.28 -32.89
N PRO A 51 -21.29 9.24 -33.76
CA PRO A 51 -22.47 8.49 -34.20
C PRO A 51 -23.25 7.84 -33.03
N LEU A 52 -22.56 7.44 -31.97
CA LEU A 52 -23.18 6.80 -30.82
C LEU A 52 -24.17 7.72 -30.09
N ARG A 53 -23.93 9.05 -30.14
CA ARG A 53 -24.83 10.06 -29.56
C ARG A 53 -26.24 10.03 -30.17
N VAL A 54 -26.34 9.73 -31.46
CA VAL A 54 -27.64 9.63 -32.17
C VAL A 54 -28.31 8.32 -31.78
N LEU A 55 -27.57 7.21 -31.80
CA LEU A 55 -28.07 5.88 -31.47
C LEU A 55 -28.59 5.78 -30.03
N LEU A 56 -27.84 6.31 -29.07
CA LEU A 56 -28.15 6.21 -27.63
C LEU A 56 -28.96 7.41 -27.10
N ARG A 57 -29.49 8.27 -27.99
CA ARG A 57 -30.29 9.45 -27.60
C ARG A 57 -31.46 9.13 -26.66
N PRO A 58 -32.22 8.03 -26.82
CA PRO A 58 -33.27 7.67 -25.86
C PRO A 58 -32.74 7.33 -24.47
N VAL A 59 -31.62 6.58 -24.40
CA VAL A 59 -30.98 6.17 -23.16
C VAL A 59 -30.43 7.40 -22.42
N VAL A 60 -29.75 8.29 -23.12
CA VAL A 60 -29.23 9.55 -22.57
C VAL A 60 -30.35 10.40 -21.98
N ARG A 61 -31.44 10.59 -22.71
CA ARG A 61 -32.61 11.35 -22.22
C ARG A 61 -33.24 10.73 -20.97
N PHE A 62 -33.32 9.40 -20.92
CA PHE A 62 -33.86 8.72 -19.76
C PHE A 62 -32.96 8.92 -18.54
N LEU A 63 -31.62 8.79 -18.72
CA LEU A 63 -30.67 8.99 -17.62
C LEU A 63 -30.64 10.45 -17.14
N ASP A 64 -30.69 11.42 -18.07
CA ASP A 64 -30.78 12.85 -17.78
C ASP A 64 -32.03 13.21 -16.96
N LEU A 65 -33.16 12.54 -17.25
CA LEU A 65 -34.41 12.79 -16.56
C LEU A 65 -34.48 12.16 -15.17
N VAL A 66 -33.83 10.99 -14.96
CA VAL A 66 -34.10 10.16 -13.78
C VAL A 66 -32.97 10.17 -12.75
N ILE A 67 -31.70 10.32 -13.18
CA ILE A 67 -30.59 10.02 -12.26
C ILE A 67 -29.47 11.08 -12.26
N VAL A 68 -28.82 11.33 -13.41
CA VAL A 68 -27.61 12.17 -13.50
C VAL A 68 -27.46 12.73 -14.92
N PRO A 69 -27.09 14.02 -15.07
CA PRO A 69 -26.81 14.60 -16.39
C PRO A 69 -25.72 13.80 -17.12
N VAL A 70 -26.01 13.35 -18.33
CA VAL A 70 -25.07 12.65 -19.20
C VAL A 70 -24.38 13.65 -20.10
N SER A 71 -23.12 13.93 -19.88
CA SER A 71 -22.34 14.84 -20.71
C SER A 71 -21.38 14.08 -21.63
N ALA A 72 -21.46 14.35 -22.94
CA ALA A 72 -20.51 13.84 -23.93
C ALA A 72 -19.16 14.63 -23.83
N ASN A 73 -18.55 14.65 -22.65
CA ASN A 73 -17.32 15.37 -22.35
C ASN A 73 -16.33 14.45 -21.67
N LEU A 74 -15.07 14.50 -22.10
CA LEU A 74 -14.00 13.63 -21.59
C LEU A 74 -13.65 13.95 -20.13
N ALA A 75 -13.64 15.23 -19.73
CA ALA A 75 -13.38 15.61 -18.35
C ALA A 75 -14.44 15.04 -17.40
N TYR A 76 -15.70 15.07 -17.80
CA TYR A 76 -16.79 14.50 -17.03
C TYR A 76 -16.69 12.98 -16.92
N ALA A 77 -16.33 12.28 -18.01
CA ALA A 77 -16.08 10.84 -17.99
C ALA A 77 -14.95 10.46 -17.01
N VAL A 78 -13.84 11.19 -17.05
CA VAL A 78 -12.70 10.99 -16.11
C VAL A 78 -13.12 11.27 -14.67
N PHE A 79 -13.89 12.33 -14.43
CA PHE A 79 -14.44 12.62 -13.10
C PHE A 79 -15.26 11.44 -12.55
N LEU A 80 -16.14 10.86 -13.36
CA LEU A 80 -16.96 9.70 -12.98
C LEU A 80 -16.10 8.45 -12.70
N PHE A 81 -15.07 8.18 -13.49
CA PHE A 81 -14.14 7.09 -13.21
C PHE A 81 -13.36 7.31 -11.90
N LEU A 82 -12.93 8.54 -11.62
CA LEU A 82 -12.26 8.86 -10.37
C LEU A 82 -13.21 8.74 -9.16
N LEU A 83 -14.48 9.13 -9.34
CA LEU A 83 -15.52 8.96 -8.35
C LEU A 83 -15.81 7.46 -8.10
N ALA A 84 -15.88 6.66 -9.16
CA ALA A 84 -16.02 5.21 -9.08
C ALA A 84 -14.86 4.58 -8.30
N ALA A 85 -13.61 4.93 -8.63
CA ALA A 85 -12.43 4.44 -7.93
C ALA A 85 -12.40 4.86 -6.45
N ALA A 86 -12.77 6.12 -6.15
CA ALA A 86 -12.83 6.63 -4.77
C ALA A 86 -13.96 5.97 -3.96
N THR A 87 -15.07 5.63 -4.60
CA THR A 87 -16.20 4.92 -3.99
C THR A 87 -15.85 3.46 -3.74
N ALA A 88 -15.23 2.76 -4.70
CA ALA A 88 -14.70 1.41 -4.53
C ALA A 88 -13.67 1.35 -3.39
N ALA A 89 -12.81 2.36 -3.27
CA ALA A 89 -11.84 2.51 -2.18
C ALA A 89 -12.50 2.99 -0.85
N ARG A 90 -13.81 3.01 -0.75
CA ARG A 90 -14.60 3.35 0.46
C ARG A 90 -14.22 4.69 1.10
N LYS A 91 -13.82 5.70 0.30
CA LYS A 91 -13.37 7.00 0.78
C LYS A 91 -14.53 7.86 1.27
N LYS A 92 -14.39 8.43 2.48
CA LYS A 92 -15.39 9.36 3.06
C LYS A 92 -15.70 10.54 2.15
N ILE A 93 -14.70 11.05 1.42
CA ILE A 93 -14.89 12.18 0.52
C ILE A 93 -15.81 11.82 -0.66
N ALA A 94 -15.71 10.62 -1.22
CA ALA A 94 -16.59 10.16 -2.28
C ALA A 94 -18.04 10.07 -1.79
N TRP A 95 -18.23 9.53 -0.58
CA TRP A 95 -19.54 9.47 0.07
C TRP A 95 -20.15 10.88 0.23
N TRP A 96 -19.38 11.85 0.77
CA TRP A 96 -19.85 13.21 0.93
C TRP A 96 -20.22 13.86 -0.40
N LEU A 97 -19.39 13.70 -1.44
CA LEU A 97 -19.67 14.27 -2.76
C LEU A 97 -20.99 13.73 -3.33
N VAL A 98 -21.20 12.41 -3.23
CA VAL A 98 -22.44 11.79 -3.76
C VAL A 98 -23.65 12.16 -2.91
N VAL A 99 -23.54 12.20 -1.58
CA VAL A 99 -24.62 12.57 -0.67
C VAL A 99 -25.04 14.04 -0.88
N VAL A 100 -24.08 14.95 -1.00
CA VAL A 100 -24.37 16.37 -1.26
C VAL A 100 -25.03 16.52 -2.62
N TYR A 101 -24.51 15.88 -3.66
CA TYR A 101 -25.08 15.92 -4.99
C TYR A 101 -26.53 15.39 -5.01
N LEU A 102 -26.79 14.20 -4.48
CA LEU A 102 -28.13 13.62 -4.42
C LEU A 102 -29.06 14.46 -3.53
N GLY A 103 -28.53 15.04 -2.45
CA GLY A 103 -29.29 15.93 -1.58
C GLY A 103 -29.77 17.20 -2.30
N LEU A 104 -28.92 17.78 -3.14
CA LEU A 104 -29.28 18.93 -3.97
C LEU A 104 -30.31 18.56 -5.03
N VAL A 105 -30.17 17.40 -5.69
CA VAL A 105 -31.14 16.90 -6.67
C VAL A 105 -32.50 16.66 -6.01
N VAL A 106 -32.52 15.95 -4.89
CA VAL A 106 -33.76 15.69 -4.13
C VAL A 106 -34.41 16.99 -3.68
N PHE A 107 -33.63 17.99 -3.26
CA PHE A 107 -34.17 19.31 -2.91
C PHE A 107 -34.80 20.03 -4.11
N ASP A 108 -34.13 20.01 -5.27
CA ASP A 108 -34.63 20.59 -6.52
C ASP A 108 -35.92 19.89 -6.98
N ASP A 109 -35.94 18.56 -6.93
CA ASP A 109 -37.12 17.75 -7.25
C ASP A 109 -38.31 18.05 -6.33
N ILE A 110 -38.10 18.22 -5.04
CA ILE A 110 -39.15 18.62 -4.08
C ILE A 110 -39.72 19.98 -4.46
N LEU A 111 -38.86 20.92 -4.81
CA LEU A 111 -39.27 22.25 -5.25
C LEU A 111 -40.07 22.16 -6.57
N GLY A 112 -39.61 21.35 -7.52
CA GLY A 112 -40.31 21.07 -8.79
C GLY A 112 -41.71 20.49 -8.56
N VAL A 113 -41.85 19.53 -7.66
CA VAL A 113 -43.17 18.99 -7.26
C VAL A 113 -44.06 20.08 -6.67
N ALA A 114 -43.51 20.93 -5.81
CA ALA A 114 -44.24 22.04 -5.19
C ALA A 114 -44.72 23.10 -6.22
N LEU A 115 -43.98 23.23 -7.35
CA LEU A 115 -44.31 24.12 -8.45
C LEU A 115 -45.20 23.45 -9.51
N GLY A 116 -45.60 22.19 -9.33
CA GLY A 116 -46.53 21.49 -10.21
C GLY A 116 -45.87 20.73 -11.37
N LEU A 117 -44.52 20.62 -11.40
CA LEU A 117 -43.72 19.89 -12.40
C LEU A 117 -43.67 18.38 -12.12
N LEU A 118 -44.81 17.73 -11.87
CA LEU A 118 -44.90 16.35 -11.37
C LEU A 118 -44.26 15.32 -12.30
N ALA A 119 -44.47 15.44 -13.61
CA ALA A 119 -44.03 14.46 -14.59
C ALA A 119 -42.47 14.37 -14.69
N GLU A 120 -41.80 15.48 -14.47
CA GLU A 120 -40.33 15.58 -14.55
C GLU A 120 -39.66 15.30 -13.22
N SER A 121 -40.23 15.76 -12.10
CA SER A 121 -39.57 15.71 -10.79
C SER A 121 -39.87 14.43 -10.01
N VAL A 122 -41.02 13.79 -10.15
CA VAL A 122 -41.40 12.62 -9.34
C VAL A 122 -40.50 11.38 -9.62
N PRO A 123 -40.19 11.01 -10.88
CA PRO A 123 -39.32 9.85 -11.13
C PRO A 123 -37.91 10.02 -10.55
N SER A 124 -37.33 11.22 -10.72
CA SER A 124 -36.01 11.57 -10.17
C SER A 124 -36.03 11.56 -8.63
N LEU A 125 -37.03 12.18 -8.01
CA LEU A 125 -37.19 12.22 -6.55
C LEU A 125 -37.23 10.82 -5.94
N VAL A 126 -37.95 9.87 -6.54
CA VAL A 126 -38.04 8.49 -6.05
C VAL A 126 -36.69 7.78 -6.15
N VAL A 127 -36.04 7.84 -7.30
CA VAL A 127 -34.77 7.14 -7.52
C VAL A 127 -33.63 7.77 -6.72
N CYS A 128 -33.48 9.11 -6.78
CA CYS A 128 -32.43 9.81 -6.04
C CYS A 128 -32.65 9.79 -4.54
N GLY A 129 -33.91 9.86 -4.08
CA GLY A 129 -34.27 9.74 -2.67
C GLY A 129 -33.98 8.36 -2.10
N LEU A 130 -34.26 7.29 -2.86
CA LEU A 130 -33.89 5.94 -2.47
C LEU A 130 -32.36 5.76 -2.42
N ALA A 131 -31.65 6.22 -3.45
CA ALA A 131 -30.19 6.16 -3.50
C ALA A 131 -29.54 6.92 -2.32
N LEU A 132 -30.05 8.11 -2.02
CA LEU A 132 -29.62 8.92 -0.87
C LEU A 132 -29.85 8.17 0.46
N THR A 133 -31.03 7.59 0.64
CA THR A 133 -31.37 6.81 1.84
C THR A 133 -30.42 5.63 2.03
N VAL A 134 -30.16 4.85 0.95
CA VAL A 134 -29.22 3.72 0.97
C VAL A 134 -27.82 4.20 1.36
N LEU A 135 -27.33 5.31 0.79
CA LEU A 135 -26.01 5.87 1.13
C LEU A 135 -25.93 6.38 2.58
N LEU A 136 -27.00 6.98 3.11
CA LEU A 136 -27.03 7.43 4.50
C LEU A 136 -26.99 6.26 5.48
N VAL A 137 -27.71 5.16 5.19
CA VAL A 137 -27.66 3.92 5.97
C VAL A 137 -26.25 3.27 5.87
N ALA A 138 -25.67 3.25 4.67
CA ALA A 138 -24.35 2.68 4.41
C ALA A 138 -23.17 3.59 4.85
N ARG A 139 -23.40 4.71 5.55
CA ARG A 139 -22.34 5.67 5.94
C ARG A 139 -21.12 5.03 6.63
N ARG A 140 -21.34 3.96 7.39
CA ARG A 140 -20.29 3.22 8.11
C ARG A 140 -19.37 2.41 7.20
N GLU A 141 -19.79 2.12 5.98
CA GLU A 141 -19.00 1.39 4.98
C GLU A 141 -17.96 2.30 4.27
N PHE A 142 -18.06 3.62 4.42
CA PHE A 142 -17.12 4.60 3.89
C PHE A 142 -16.22 5.14 5.00
N TYR A 143 -15.22 4.37 5.38
CA TYR A 143 -14.37 4.64 6.54
C TYR A 143 -13.00 5.25 6.18
N ALA A 144 -12.58 5.19 4.91
CA ALA A 144 -11.27 5.66 4.50
C ALA A 144 -11.14 7.19 4.55
N ALA A 145 -10.28 7.67 5.43
CA ALA A 145 -9.99 9.09 5.58
C ALA A 145 -8.92 9.56 4.59
N SER A 146 -9.10 10.73 3.98
CA SER A 146 -8.04 11.40 3.21
C SER A 146 -7.30 12.37 4.11
N ARG A 147 -5.94 12.42 4.06
CA ARG A 147 -5.16 13.42 4.80
C ARG A 147 -5.49 14.83 4.30
N ARG A 148 -5.81 15.73 5.20
CA ARG A 148 -6.15 17.14 4.86
C ARG A 148 -5.06 17.83 4.03
N ALA A 149 -3.78 17.55 4.28
CA ALA A 149 -2.67 18.13 3.53
C ALA A 149 -2.60 17.61 2.07
N ALA A 150 -2.80 16.32 1.82
CA ALA A 150 -2.83 15.73 0.48
C ALA A 150 -4.04 16.27 -0.30
N PHE A 151 -5.19 16.38 0.36
CA PHE A 151 -6.39 16.96 -0.23
C PHE A 151 -6.19 18.42 -0.64
N ARG A 152 -5.61 19.26 0.23
CA ARG A 152 -5.31 20.66 -0.11
C ARG A 152 -4.38 20.79 -1.31
N ARG A 153 -3.31 19.99 -1.38
CA ARG A 153 -2.39 19.97 -2.52
C ARG A 153 -3.10 19.54 -3.81
N ALA A 154 -3.89 18.47 -3.77
CA ALA A 154 -4.65 17.99 -4.93
C ALA A 154 -5.66 19.04 -5.39
N LEU A 155 -6.33 19.73 -4.46
CA LEU A 155 -7.26 20.83 -4.78
C LEU A 155 -6.54 22.01 -5.45
N VAL A 156 -5.37 22.41 -4.96
CA VAL A 156 -4.57 23.48 -5.57
C VAL A 156 -4.14 23.07 -7.00
N VAL A 157 -3.67 21.82 -7.19
CA VAL A 157 -3.29 21.31 -8.50
C VAL A 157 -4.48 21.27 -9.46
N LEU A 158 -5.66 20.85 -8.97
CA LEU A 158 -6.89 20.84 -9.75
C LEU A 158 -7.29 22.25 -10.19
N LEU A 159 -7.37 23.20 -9.25
CA LEU A 159 -7.77 24.57 -9.54
C LEU A 159 -6.78 25.26 -10.48
N ALA A 160 -5.48 25.07 -10.27
CA ALA A 160 -4.43 25.57 -11.17
C ALA A 160 -4.55 24.96 -12.56
N GLY A 161 -4.74 23.61 -12.66
CA GLY A 161 -4.91 22.93 -13.93
C GLY A 161 -6.15 23.38 -14.70
N ILE A 162 -7.29 23.56 -14.00
CA ILE A 162 -8.53 24.11 -14.58
C ILE A 162 -8.29 25.55 -15.08
N ALA A 163 -7.69 26.41 -14.26
CA ALA A 163 -7.42 27.80 -14.64
C ALA A 163 -6.52 27.90 -15.88
N VAL A 164 -5.43 27.12 -15.91
CA VAL A 164 -4.55 27.04 -17.09
C VAL A 164 -5.32 26.50 -18.31
N GLY A 165 -6.12 25.44 -18.12
CA GLY A 165 -6.94 24.88 -19.19
C GLY A 165 -7.95 25.88 -19.78
N ILE A 166 -8.58 26.69 -18.91
CA ILE A 166 -9.52 27.74 -19.34
C ILE A 166 -8.79 28.86 -20.10
N LEU A 167 -7.63 29.33 -19.60
CA LEU A 167 -6.86 30.40 -20.24
C LEU A 167 -6.34 29.97 -21.61
N VAL A 168 -5.73 28.78 -21.70
CA VAL A 168 -5.28 28.21 -22.98
C VAL A 168 -6.47 27.97 -23.91
N GLY A 169 -7.55 27.42 -23.38
CA GLY A 169 -8.78 27.18 -24.12
C GLY A 169 -9.40 28.45 -24.65
N TRP A 170 -9.45 29.53 -23.86
CA TRP A 170 -9.92 30.83 -24.31
C TRP A 170 -9.06 31.38 -25.45
N GLY A 171 -7.72 31.31 -25.33
CA GLY A 171 -6.82 31.72 -26.39
C GLY A 171 -7.01 30.94 -27.68
N LEU A 172 -7.20 29.62 -27.59
CA LEU A 172 -7.48 28.76 -28.77
C LEU A 172 -8.83 29.08 -29.41
N VAL A 173 -9.87 29.36 -28.60
CA VAL A 173 -11.19 29.78 -29.13
C VAL A 173 -11.10 31.15 -29.77
N ALA A 174 -10.33 32.09 -29.24
CA ALA A 174 -10.10 33.39 -29.83
C ALA A 174 -9.38 33.31 -31.21
N LEU A 175 -8.43 32.36 -31.35
CA LEU A 175 -7.73 32.11 -32.62
C LEU A 175 -8.63 31.37 -33.64
N PHE A 176 -9.55 30.51 -33.18
CA PHE A 176 -10.41 29.70 -34.04
C PHE A 176 -11.85 29.75 -33.55
N PRO A 177 -12.53 30.91 -33.64
CA PRO A 177 -13.85 31.14 -33.03
C PRO A 177 -14.98 30.37 -33.71
N GLY A 178 -14.81 29.97 -34.98
CA GLY A 178 -15.90 29.43 -35.79
C GLY A 178 -17.03 30.45 -35.96
N THR A 179 -18.22 30.11 -35.44
CA THR A 179 -19.40 31.02 -35.44
C THR A 179 -19.72 31.55 -34.04
N LEU A 180 -18.86 31.33 -33.03
CA LEU A 180 -19.11 31.73 -31.65
C LEU A 180 -18.81 33.23 -31.45
N PRO A 181 -19.71 34.03 -30.84
CA PRO A 181 -19.46 35.43 -30.51
C PRO A 181 -18.33 35.61 -29.50
N GLU A 182 -17.54 36.69 -29.65
CA GLU A 182 -16.40 36.98 -28.77
C GLU A 182 -16.78 37.02 -27.28
N SER A 183 -17.95 37.56 -26.97
CA SER A 183 -18.45 37.65 -25.56
C SER A 183 -18.65 36.29 -24.91
N GLN A 184 -18.76 35.21 -25.69
CA GLN A 184 -19.02 33.85 -25.20
C GLN A 184 -17.74 32.96 -25.18
N HIS A 185 -16.59 33.43 -25.70
CA HIS A 185 -15.36 32.63 -25.80
C HIS A 185 -14.92 32.08 -24.47
N LEU A 186 -14.79 32.94 -23.42
CA LEU A 186 -14.34 32.53 -22.10
C LEU A 186 -15.32 31.57 -21.44
N LEU A 187 -16.62 31.88 -21.49
CA LEU A 187 -17.64 31.05 -20.87
C LEU A 187 -17.74 29.69 -21.53
N TRP A 188 -17.61 29.64 -22.86
CA TRP A 188 -17.61 28.40 -23.62
C TRP A 188 -16.36 27.54 -23.26
N ALA A 189 -15.17 28.18 -23.19
CA ALA A 189 -13.93 27.46 -22.80
C ALA A 189 -14.05 26.93 -21.38
N ALA A 190 -14.50 27.74 -20.43
CA ALA A 190 -14.72 27.31 -19.03
C ALA A 190 -15.71 26.15 -18.95
N ASN A 191 -16.84 26.23 -19.64
CA ASN A 191 -17.83 25.15 -19.65
C ASN A 191 -17.25 23.83 -20.19
N ARG A 192 -16.39 23.88 -21.23
CA ARG A 192 -15.81 22.67 -21.81
C ARG A 192 -14.73 22.05 -20.94
N VAL A 193 -13.87 22.85 -20.37
CA VAL A 193 -12.82 22.38 -19.44
C VAL A 193 -13.45 21.79 -18.17
N CYS A 194 -14.52 22.42 -17.65
CA CYS A 194 -15.24 21.94 -16.48
C CYS A 194 -16.28 20.83 -16.76
N GLY A 195 -16.21 20.16 -17.90
CA GLY A 195 -17.07 19.00 -18.18
C GLY A 195 -18.52 19.30 -18.56
N GLY A 196 -18.86 20.57 -18.86
CA GLY A 196 -20.21 20.98 -19.19
C GLY A 196 -21.06 21.46 -17.99
N LEU A 197 -20.45 21.62 -16.82
CA LEU A 197 -21.13 21.93 -15.57
C LEU A 197 -21.37 23.44 -15.31
N VAL A 198 -20.68 24.32 -16.07
CA VAL A 198 -20.65 25.77 -15.77
C VAL A 198 -21.86 26.53 -16.29
N SER A 199 -22.64 25.97 -17.21
CA SER A 199 -23.72 26.72 -17.82
C SER A 199 -24.84 25.85 -18.43
N GLY A 200 -26.08 26.13 -18.03
CA GLY A 200 -27.30 25.78 -18.76
C GLY A 200 -27.57 26.69 -19.96
N SER A 201 -26.62 27.56 -20.37
CA SER A 201 -26.83 28.53 -21.48
C SER A 201 -26.65 27.87 -22.83
N SER A 202 -27.60 28.17 -23.73
CA SER A 202 -27.45 27.95 -25.17
C SER A 202 -26.36 28.90 -25.68
N PHE A 203 -25.36 28.36 -26.35
CA PHE A 203 -24.35 29.16 -27.05
C PHE A 203 -24.84 29.48 -28.48
N ASP A 204 -24.65 30.73 -28.89
CA ASP A 204 -25.17 31.24 -30.18
C ASP A 204 -24.26 30.86 -31.37
N GLY A 205 -23.33 29.98 -31.16
CA GLY A 205 -22.42 29.49 -32.19
C GLY A 205 -21.59 28.30 -31.74
N ARG A 206 -20.74 27.80 -32.64
CA ARG A 206 -19.87 26.65 -32.37
C ARG A 206 -18.47 26.83 -32.93
N PRO A 207 -17.42 26.67 -32.10
CA PRO A 207 -16.05 26.56 -32.59
C PRO A 207 -15.86 25.21 -33.32
N PRO A 208 -14.69 25.02 -34.00
CA PRO A 208 -14.32 23.77 -34.63
C PRO A 208 -14.43 22.57 -33.68
N ARG A 209 -14.85 21.42 -34.18
CA ARG A 209 -15.03 20.18 -33.38
C ARG A 209 -13.76 19.73 -32.65
N ALA A 210 -12.57 20.01 -33.20
CA ALA A 210 -11.31 19.70 -32.59
C ALA A 210 -11.13 20.40 -31.24
N LEU A 211 -11.56 21.66 -31.09
CA LEU A 211 -11.49 22.41 -29.82
C LEU A 211 -12.39 21.82 -28.76
N PHE A 212 -13.54 21.30 -29.17
CA PHE A 212 -14.45 20.62 -28.22
C PHE A 212 -13.77 19.43 -27.51
N PHE A 213 -13.06 18.61 -28.29
CA PHE A 213 -12.32 17.48 -27.75
C PHE A 213 -11.10 17.92 -26.94
N LEU A 214 -10.31 18.87 -27.46
CA LEU A 214 -9.09 19.35 -26.86
C LEU A 214 -9.31 20.00 -25.48
N LEU A 215 -10.38 20.81 -25.34
CA LEU A 215 -10.69 21.45 -24.05
C LEU A 215 -11.23 20.42 -23.03
N GLY A 216 -11.99 19.43 -23.48
CA GLY A 216 -12.37 18.29 -22.63
C GLY A 216 -11.16 17.48 -22.15
N LEU A 217 -10.14 17.35 -23.00
CA LEU A 217 -8.87 16.69 -22.64
C LEU A 217 -8.09 17.49 -21.59
N PHE A 218 -8.06 18.82 -21.65
CA PHE A 218 -7.42 19.65 -20.62
C PHE A 218 -8.06 19.46 -19.25
N GLY A 219 -9.39 19.45 -19.19
CA GLY A 219 -10.11 19.15 -17.95
C GLY A 219 -9.84 17.74 -17.43
N ALA A 220 -9.80 16.75 -18.31
CA ALA A 220 -9.45 15.37 -17.96
C ALA A 220 -8.03 15.27 -17.40
N LEU A 221 -7.04 15.92 -18.01
CA LEU A 221 -5.67 15.96 -17.55
C LEU A 221 -5.52 16.68 -16.20
N ALA A 222 -6.25 17.76 -15.98
CA ALA A 222 -6.28 18.46 -14.70
C ALA A 222 -6.81 17.53 -13.58
N LEU A 223 -7.89 16.81 -13.84
CA LEU A 223 -8.46 15.82 -12.91
C LEU A 223 -7.49 14.66 -12.64
N LEU A 224 -6.87 14.09 -13.68
CA LEU A 224 -5.92 12.99 -13.54
C LEU A 224 -4.68 13.42 -12.76
N ASN A 225 -4.16 14.63 -12.99
CA ASN A 225 -3.01 15.15 -12.26
C ASN A 225 -3.34 15.41 -10.78
N ALA A 226 -4.52 15.94 -10.49
CA ALA A 226 -5.01 16.09 -9.12
C ALA A 226 -5.20 14.73 -8.45
N ALA A 227 -5.78 13.77 -9.15
CA ALA A 227 -5.93 12.40 -8.66
C ALA A 227 -4.55 11.75 -8.42
N ALA A 228 -3.62 11.86 -9.36
CA ALA A 228 -2.25 11.38 -9.18
C ALA A 228 -1.58 12.02 -7.95
N THR A 229 -1.83 13.30 -7.69
CA THR A 229 -1.33 13.99 -6.48
C THR A 229 -2.00 13.48 -5.21
N LEU A 230 -3.30 13.17 -5.25
CA LEU A 230 -4.06 12.63 -4.14
C LEU A 230 -3.73 11.17 -3.86
N PHE A 231 -3.50 10.39 -4.93
CA PHE A 231 -3.20 8.96 -4.90
C PHE A 231 -1.71 8.67 -5.02
N ARG A 232 -0.88 9.66 -5.35
CA ARG A 232 0.57 9.47 -5.25
C ARG A 232 0.81 8.88 -3.90
N SER A 233 1.16 7.62 -3.96
CA SER A 233 1.44 6.75 -2.85
C SER A 233 2.02 7.60 -1.75
N GLN A 234 1.31 7.71 -0.67
CA GLN A 234 1.95 7.95 0.58
C GLN A 234 2.85 6.72 0.76
N ARG A 235 4.06 6.76 0.13
CA ARG A 235 5.17 6.21 0.88
C ARG A 235 5.03 6.96 2.19
N LEU A 236 4.39 6.35 3.17
CA LEU A 236 4.84 6.62 4.52
C LEU A 236 6.33 6.47 4.34
N GLU A 237 7.08 7.53 4.49
CA GLU A 237 8.49 7.39 4.72
C GLU A 237 8.52 6.39 5.85
N GLY A 238 8.70 5.12 5.48
CA GLY A 238 8.85 4.02 6.39
C GLY A 238 10.20 4.24 7.01
N ALA A 239 10.23 5.11 7.98
CA ALA A 239 11.37 5.35 8.81
C ALA A 239 10.87 5.13 10.23
N LEU A 240 11.50 4.22 10.94
CA LEU A 240 11.37 4.15 12.39
C LEU A 240 11.80 5.50 12.96
N HIS A 241 10.93 6.13 13.73
CA HIS A 241 11.14 7.46 14.27
C HIS A 241 11.60 7.39 15.74
N GLY A 242 12.62 8.20 16.08
CA GLY A 242 13.00 8.48 17.44
C GLY A 242 13.24 7.25 18.32
N ASP A 243 12.31 6.98 19.25
CA ASP A 243 12.38 5.88 20.21
C ASP A 243 11.80 4.54 19.73
N GLU A 244 11.31 4.45 18.50
CA GLU A 244 10.63 3.24 18.01
C GLU A 244 11.61 2.07 17.82
N GLU A 245 12.78 2.29 17.23
CA GLU A 245 13.80 1.24 17.07
C GLU A 245 14.30 0.72 18.43
N PRO A 246 14.68 1.55 19.40
CA PRO A 246 15.03 1.09 20.75
C PRO A 246 13.94 0.27 21.43
N ARG A 247 12.67 0.64 21.26
CA ARG A 247 11.53 -0.12 21.80
C ARG A 247 11.38 -1.49 21.14
N ILE A 248 11.54 -1.57 19.81
CA ILE A 248 11.53 -2.86 19.08
C ILE A 248 12.67 -3.74 19.60
N ARG A 249 13.90 -3.19 19.75
CA ARG A 249 15.06 -3.93 20.30
C ARG A 249 14.82 -4.42 21.73
N ALA A 250 14.14 -3.63 22.56
CA ALA A 250 13.75 -4.06 23.90
C ALA A 250 12.77 -5.24 23.87
N LEU A 251 11.79 -5.23 22.95
CA LEU A 251 10.87 -6.34 22.76
C LEU A 251 11.59 -7.60 22.26
N LEU A 252 12.51 -7.45 21.31
CA LEU A 252 13.32 -8.57 20.80
C LEU A 252 14.19 -9.18 21.90
N LYS A 253 14.83 -8.35 22.73
CA LYS A 253 15.63 -8.81 23.85
C LYS A 253 14.81 -9.61 24.89
N ALA A 254 13.54 -9.22 25.09
CA ALA A 254 12.66 -9.84 26.07
C ALA A 254 11.95 -11.10 25.55
N TYR A 255 11.63 -11.16 24.24
CA TYR A 255 10.70 -12.15 23.66
C TYR A 255 11.17 -12.73 22.32
N GLY A 256 12.34 -12.36 21.81
CA GLY A 256 12.78 -12.72 20.43
C GLY A 256 13.31 -14.14 20.26
N GLU A 257 13.32 -14.99 21.29
CA GLU A 257 13.93 -16.33 21.24
C GLU A 257 13.27 -17.27 20.22
N GLN A 258 12.01 -17.05 19.90
CA GLN A 258 11.23 -17.96 19.06
C GLN A 258 11.02 -17.46 17.61
N ASP A 259 11.55 -16.29 17.28
CA ASP A 259 11.39 -15.68 15.96
C ASP A 259 12.74 -15.41 15.31
N SER A 260 13.15 -16.31 14.42
CA SER A 260 14.41 -16.21 13.66
C SER A 260 14.47 -14.93 12.79
N LEU A 261 13.32 -14.41 12.35
CA LEU A 261 13.23 -13.21 11.51
C LEU A 261 12.98 -11.94 12.33
N GLY A 262 12.82 -12.04 13.64
CA GLY A 262 12.41 -10.93 14.49
C GLY A 262 13.34 -9.72 14.43
N TYR A 263 14.65 -9.92 14.28
CA TYR A 263 15.62 -8.82 14.22
C TYR A 263 15.40 -7.91 13.00
N PHE A 264 14.89 -8.45 11.90
CA PHE A 264 14.57 -7.66 10.71
C PHE A 264 13.40 -6.68 10.89
N ALA A 265 12.69 -6.75 12.02
CA ALA A 265 11.73 -5.73 12.42
C ALA A 265 12.39 -4.37 12.67
N THR A 266 13.70 -4.34 12.94
CA THR A 266 14.48 -3.12 13.14
C THR A 266 14.88 -2.40 11.86
N ARG A 267 14.53 -2.91 10.67
CA ARG A 267 14.76 -2.21 9.38
C ARG A 267 14.14 -0.83 9.41
N ARG A 268 14.91 0.19 9.02
CA ARG A 268 14.49 1.61 9.09
C ARG A 268 13.55 2.03 7.98
N ASP A 269 13.35 1.21 6.94
CA ASP A 269 12.40 1.46 5.85
C ASP A 269 10.97 0.97 6.16
N LYS A 270 10.67 0.69 7.42
CA LYS A 270 9.38 0.26 7.93
C LYS A 270 8.78 1.25 8.91
N ALA A 271 7.47 1.23 9.03
CA ALA A 271 6.75 1.85 10.13
C ALA A 271 6.37 0.78 11.17
N VAL A 272 5.99 1.19 12.37
CA VAL A 272 5.61 0.31 13.46
C VAL A 272 4.30 0.72 14.10
N VAL A 273 3.51 -0.27 14.51
CA VAL A 273 2.33 -0.08 15.37
C VAL A 273 2.49 -0.95 16.60
N PHE A 274 2.48 -0.31 17.77
CA PHE A 274 2.53 -1.02 19.05
C PHE A 274 1.12 -1.40 19.52
N SER A 275 1.03 -2.49 20.26
CA SER A 275 -0.18 -2.81 21.04
C SER A 275 -0.45 -1.69 22.06
N PRO A 276 -1.69 -1.52 22.54
CA PRO A 276 -2.00 -0.54 23.59
C PRO A 276 -1.18 -0.69 24.86
N SER A 277 -0.76 -1.91 25.21
CA SER A 277 0.11 -2.21 26.34
C SER A 277 1.59 -1.91 26.08
N GLY A 278 2.00 -1.68 24.83
CA GLY A 278 3.38 -1.56 24.40
C GLY A 278 4.19 -2.86 24.43
N LYS A 279 3.58 -4.01 24.77
CA LYS A 279 4.25 -5.30 24.92
C LYS A 279 4.44 -6.07 23.62
N ALA A 280 3.76 -5.65 22.53
CA ALA A 280 3.97 -6.21 21.19
C ALA A 280 3.85 -5.13 20.13
N ALA A 281 4.40 -5.40 18.96
CA ALA A 281 4.37 -4.47 17.83
C ALA A 281 4.26 -5.23 16.50
N VAL A 282 3.67 -4.60 15.48
CA VAL A 282 3.71 -5.04 14.08
C VAL A 282 4.50 -4.02 13.29
N THR A 283 5.58 -4.44 12.65
CA THR A 283 6.32 -3.62 11.70
C THR A 283 5.77 -3.84 10.30
N TYR A 284 5.66 -2.78 9.51
CA TYR A 284 5.01 -2.86 8.19
C TYR A 284 5.56 -1.80 7.24
N ARG A 285 5.33 -2.02 5.95
CA ARG A 285 5.55 -1.04 4.89
C ARG A 285 4.30 -0.92 4.03
N VAL A 286 4.06 0.24 3.46
CA VAL A 286 2.95 0.43 2.53
C VAL A 286 3.51 0.52 1.12
N GLU A 287 3.13 -0.43 0.26
CA GLU A 287 3.54 -0.48 -1.13
C GLU A 287 2.30 -0.68 -2.00
N ALA A 288 2.12 0.15 -3.02
CA ALA A 288 0.99 0.08 -3.97
C ALA A 288 -0.40 -0.08 -3.33
N GLY A 289 -0.61 0.52 -2.14
CA GLY A 289 -1.89 0.42 -1.42
C GLY A 289 -2.06 -0.84 -0.56
N VAL A 290 -1.02 -1.67 -0.45
CA VAL A 290 -0.96 -2.81 0.46
C VAL A 290 -0.20 -2.41 1.71
N CYS A 291 -0.80 -2.60 2.89
CA CYS A 291 -0.17 -2.47 4.21
C CYS A 291 0.45 -3.83 4.57
N LEU A 292 1.73 -4.00 4.24
CA LEU A 292 2.41 -5.27 4.32
C LEU A 292 3.16 -5.37 5.65
N ALA A 293 2.69 -6.23 6.56
CA ALA A 293 3.39 -6.59 7.79
C ALA A 293 4.60 -7.48 7.46
N SER A 294 5.66 -7.32 8.23
CA SER A 294 6.93 -8.01 8.05
C SER A 294 7.16 -9.01 9.17
N GLY A 295 7.07 -10.28 8.85
CA GLY A 295 7.26 -11.36 9.81
C GLY A 295 6.11 -11.47 10.81
N ASP A 296 6.41 -12.05 11.93
CA ASP A 296 5.53 -12.14 13.09
C ASP A 296 5.39 -10.79 13.81
N PRO A 297 4.33 -10.59 14.60
CA PRO A 297 4.33 -9.51 15.57
C PRO A 297 5.46 -9.70 16.58
N VAL A 298 6.26 -8.66 16.80
CA VAL A 298 7.38 -8.68 17.75
C VAL A 298 6.85 -8.50 19.16
N GLY A 299 7.38 -9.27 20.13
CA GLY A 299 7.08 -9.11 21.55
C GLY A 299 6.22 -10.23 22.14
N ASP A 300 5.56 -9.92 23.26
CA ASP A 300 4.73 -10.87 24.03
C ASP A 300 3.59 -11.45 23.16
N ARG A 301 3.55 -12.76 23.04
CA ARG A 301 2.53 -13.48 22.24
C ARG A 301 1.11 -13.21 22.74
N GLU A 302 0.90 -12.99 24.03
CA GLU A 302 -0.42 -12.64 24.56
C GLU A 302 -0.90 -11.26 24.09
N ALA A 303 0.03 -10.36 23.77
CA ALA A 303 -0.26 -9.04 23.24
C ALA A 303 -0.37 -8.98 21.70
N TRP A 304 -0.03 -10.04 20.95
CA TRP A 304 -0.10 -10.10 19.50
C TRP A 304 -1.49 -9.78 18.93
N PRO A 305 -2.60 -10.33 19.45
CA PRO A 305 -3.92 -9.99 18.94
C PRO A 305 -4.21 -8.48 18.97
N HIS A 306 -3.78 -7.80 20.01
CA HIS A 306 -3.97 -6.36 20.15
C HIS A 306 -3.06 -5.54 19.21
N ALA A 307 -1.83 -5.98 18.97
CA ALA A 307 -0.93 -5.35 18.00
C ALA A 307 -1.45 -5.53 16.57
N ILE A 308 -1.92 -6.74 16.21
CA ILE A 308 -2.53 -7.03 14.92
C ILE A 308 -3.81 -6.20 14.73
N ALA A 309 -4.66 -6.10 15.74
CA ALA A 309 -5.88 -5.29 15.70
C ALA A 309 -5.56 -3.80 15.47
N ALA A 310 -4.57 -3.27 16.17
CA ALA A 310 -4.12 -1.89 16.01
C ALA A 310 -3.56 -1.63 14.59
N TRP A 311 -2.76 -2.57 14.05
CA TRP A 311 -2.24 -2.49 12.69
C TRP A 311 -3.36 -2.59 11.62
N LEU A 312 -4.32 -3.50 11.79
CA LEU A 312 -5.49 -3.61 10.90
C LEU A 312 -6.33 -2.33 10.94
N ASP A 313 -6.44 -1.66 12.08
CA ASP A 313 -7.14 -0.39 12.20
C ASP A 313 -6.41 0.75 11.46
N VAL A 314 -5.07 0.75 11.48
CA VAL A 314 -4.26 1.65 10.64
C VAL A 314 -4.51 1.38 9.16
N ALA A 315 -4.43 0.13 8.71
CA ALA A 315 -4.68 -0.25 7.33
C ALA A 315 -6.10 0.17 6.89
N ARG A 316 -7.11 -0.08 7.73
CA ARG A 316 -8.50 0.28 7.47
C ARG A 316 -8.69 1.79 7.36
N ARG A 317 -8.13 2.59 8.28
CA ARG A 317 -8.23 4.06 8.24
C ARG A 317 -7.70 4.68 6.97
N HIS A 318 -6.72 4.03 6.33
CA HIS A 318 -6.11 4.50 5.09
C HIS A 318 -6.64 3.78 3.83
N ALA A 319 -7.58 2.84 3.97
CA ALA A 319 -8.07 1.96 2.91
C ALA A 319 -6.95 1.17 2.21
N TRP A 320 -5.95 0.74 2.97
CA TRP A 320 -4.92 -0.17 2.49
C TRP A 320 -5.37 -1.62 2.67
N ALA A 321 -5.02 -2.48 1.71
CA ALA A 321 -5.24 -3.91 1.84
C ALA A 321 -4.21 -4.49 2.83
N PRO A 322 -4.62 -5.13 3.95
CA PRO A 322 -3.68 -5.73 4.88
C PRO A 322 -3.13 -7.03 4.30
N ALA A 323 -1.83 -7.24 4.41
CA ALA A 323 -1.14 -8.49 4.10
C ALA A 323 0.05 -8.67 5.05
N ALA A 324 0.54 -9.89 5.21
CA ALA A 324 1.76 -10.20 5.95
C ALA A 324 2.67 -11.08 5.10
N MET A 325 3.99 -10.92 5.23
CA MET A 325 4.98 -11.72 4.51
C MET A 325 6.07 -12.21 5.47
N GLY A 326 6.49 -13.45 5.31
CA GLY A 326 7.54 -14.05 6.13
C GLY A 326 7.09 -14.37 7.55
N ALA A 327 5.80 -14.58 7.76
CA ALA A 327 5.26 -15.00 9.05
C ALA A 327 5.55 -16.49 9.28
N SER A 328 5.88 -16.84 10.53
CA SER A 328 5.96 -18.22 11.00
C SER A 328 4.59 -18.89 11.03
N GLU A 329 4.54 -20.18 11.33
CA GLU A 329 3.28 -20.88 11.54
C GLU A 329 2.44 -20.25 12.67
N ASP A 330 3.08 -19.81 13.75
CA ASP A 330 2.40 -19.16 14.88
C ASP A 330 1.88 -17.78 14.51
N GLY A 331 2.70 -16.99 13.77
CA GLY A 331 2.28 -15.72 13.21
C GLY A 331 1.13 -15.87 12.23
N ALA A 332 1.22 -16.85 11.32
CA ALA A 332 0.13 -17.16 10.39
C ALA A 332 -1.18 -17.50 11.11
N LYS A 333 -1.12 -18.30 12.19
CA LYS A 333 -2.29 -18.59 13.05
C LYS A 333 -2.84 -17.32 13.71
N ALA A 334 -1.95 -16.42 14.18
CA ALA A 334 -2.37 -15.17 14.81
C ALA A 334 -3.06 -14.23 13.80
N PHE A 335 -2.50 -14.07 12.60
CA PHE A 335 -3.11 -13.30 11.53
C PHE A 335 -4.42 -13.94 11.02
N ALA A 336 -4.49 -15.27 10.95
CA ALA A 336 -5.71 -15.98 10.55
C ALA A 336 -6.87 -15.76 11.54
N ARG A 337 -6.61 -15.73 12.85
CA ARG A 337 -7.61 -15.37 13.87
C ARG A 337 -8.13 -13.94 13.69
N ALA A 338 -7.34 -13.07 13.10
CA ALA A 338 -7.72 -11.70 12.76
C ALA A 338 -8.40 -11.57 11.38
N GLY A 339 -8.64 -12.69 10.67
CA GLY A 339 -9.39 -12.75 9.41
C GLY A 339 -8.55 -12.71 8.14
N LEU A 340 -7.22 -12.88 8.20
CA LEU A 340 -6.36 -13.02 7.03
C LEU A 340 -6.26 -14.50 6.62
N GLY A 341 -6.22 -14.76 5.30
CA GLY A 341 -5.87 -16.09 4.79
C GLY A 341 -4.36 -16.34 4.89
N ALA A 342 -3.95 -17.60 4.97
CA ALA A 342 -2.53 -17.99 4.95
C ALA A 342 -2.22 -18.82 3.71
N LEU A 343 -1.05 -18.53 3.10
CA LEU A 343 -0.46 -19.30 2.01
C LEU A 343 0.98 -19.64 2.38
N GLN A 344 1.31 -20.92 2.42
CA GLN A 344 2.69 -21.36 2.62
C GLN A 344 3.50 -21.05 1.37
N LEU A 345 4.60 -20.32 1.53
CA LEU A 345 5.51 -19.94 0.45
C LEU A 345 6.76 -20.82 0.38
N GLY A 346 7.14 -21.42 1.51
CA GLY A 346 8.32 -22.25 1.63
C GLY A 346 8.52 -22.68 3.08
N ASP A 347 9.65 -23.32 3.33
CA ASP A 347 10.09 -23.75 4.65
C ASP A 347 11.35 -22.98 5.05
N GLU A 348 11.55 -22.79 6.34
CA GLU A 348 12.76 -22.23 6.90
C GLU A 348 13.73 -23.34 7.30
N ALA A 349 14.99 -23.20 6.92
CA ALA A 349 16.04 -24.12 7.31
C ALA A 349 16.71 -23.67 8.62
N ILE A 350 16.48 -24.42 9.68
CA ILE A 350 17.11 -24.17 10.99
C ILE A 350 18.16 -25.26 11.26
N LEU A 351 19.40 -24.84 11.45
CA LEU A 351 20.50 -25.72 11.83
C LEU A 351 20.65 -25.73 13.34
N GLN A 352 20.43 -26.88 13.96
CA GLN A 352 20.70 -27.07 15.40
C GLN A 352 22.18 -27.38 15.56
N VAL A 353 22.96 -26.42 16.06
CA VAL A 353 24.41 -26.52 16.17
C VAL A 353 24.87 -27.72 16.99
N PRO A 354 24.27 -28.08 18.14
CA PRO A 354 24.64 -29.26 18.89
C PRO A 354 24.51 -30.59 18.12
N ASP A 355 23.59 -30.64 17.15
CA ASP A 355 23.30 -31.83 16.34
C ASP A 355 24.00 -31.79 14.98
N PHE A 356 24.75 -30.70 14.71
CA PHE A 356 25.40 -30.53 13.40
C PHE A 356 26.67 -31.35 13.31
N ASP A 357 26.72 -32.24 12.33
CA ASP A 357 27.94 -32.93 11.87
C ASP A 357 27.96 -33.03 10.33
N LEU A 358 29.10 -33.32 9.78
CA LEU A 358 29.30 -33.58 8.36
C LEU A 358 29.28 -35.07 8.01
N ASP A 359 28.97 -35.93 8.97
CA ASP A 359 28.95 -37.37 8.77
C ASP A 359 27.67 -37.87 8.09
N GLY A 360 27.62 -39.11 7.79
CA GLY A 360 26.45 -39.71 7.14
C GLY A 360 26.41 -39.58 5.62
N ARG A 361 25.40 -40.25 5.05
CA ARG A 361 25.21 -40.35 3.59
C ARG A 361 24.66 -39.06 3.01
N ASP A 362 23.75 -38.40 3.73
CA ASP A 362 23.04 -37.23 3.25
C ASP A 362 23.98 -36.01 3.19
N MET A 363 24.94 -35.94 4.11
CA MET A 363 25.95 -34.87 4.14
C MET A 363 27.12 -35.07 3.20
N ARG A 364 27.14 -36.14 2.41
CA ARG A 364 28.28 -36.50 1.51
C ARG A 364 28.63 -35.37 0.54
N VAL A 365 27.63 -34.72 -0.06
CA VAL A 365 27.85 -33.65 -1.05
C VAL A 365 28.41 -32.43 -0.37
N THR A 366 27.84 -32.02 0.74
CA THR A 366 28.30 -30.89 1.56
C THR A 366 29.70 -31.12 2.07
N ARG A 367 29.98 -32.28 2.65
CA ARG A 367 31.32 -32.67 3.12
C ARG A 367 32.38 -32.63 1.99
N GLN A 368 32.02 -33.08 0.79
CA GLN A 368 32.93 -32.99 -0.38
C GLN A 368 33.19 -31.54 -0.77
N ALA A 369 32.19 -30.67 -0.72
CA ALA A 369 32.33 -29.24 -0.98
C ALA A 369 33.25 -28.59 0.04
N VAL A 370 33.01 -28.80 1.34
CA VAL A 370 33.84 -28.31 2.45
C VAL A 370 35.31 -28.79 2.30
N HIS A 371 35.54 -30.08 2.09
CA HIS A 371 36.89 -30.60 1.91
C HIS A 371 37.61 -30.07 0.67
N ARG A 372 36.85 -29.76 -0.39
CA ARG A 372 37.43 -29.13 -1.59
C ARG A 372 37.98 -27.76 -1.29
N VAL A 373 37.18 -26.94 -0.56
CA VAL A 373 37.58 -25.60 -0.20
C VAL A 373 38.72 -25.59 0.81
N ARG A 374 38.66 -26.44 1.85
CA ARG A 374 39.75 -26.60 2.83
C ARG A 374 41.10 -26.95 2.17
N ARG A 375 41.08 -27.75 1.09
CA ARG A 375 42.31 -28.12 0.35
C ARG A 375 42.93 -26.98 -0.44
N THR A 376 42.24 -25.88 -0.67
CA THR A 376 42.79 -24.66 -1.30
C THR A 376 43.54 -23.77 -0.31
N GLY A 377 43.68 -24.18 0.97
CA GLY A 377 44.25 -23.35 2.03
C GLY A 377 43.30 -22.26 2.54
N ALA A 378 42.04 -22.24 2.05
CA ALA A 378 41.06 -21.27 2.53
C ALA A 378 40.67 -21.54 3.99
N HIS A 379 40.46 -20.45 4.73
CA HIS A 379 40.06 -20.48 6.14
C HIS A 379 38.99 -19.42 6.42
N CYS A 380 38.24 -19.59 7.53
CA CYS A 380 37.24 -18.63 7.95
C CYS A 380 37.74 -17.76 9.11
N ARG A 381 37.39 -16.47 9.06
CA ARG A 381 37.52 -15.53 10.16
C ARG A 381 36.12 -15.14 10.61
N ILE A 382 35.82 -15.34 11.89
CA ILE A 382 34.49 -15.09 12.45
C ILE A 382 34.61 -14.03 13.53
N ARG A 383 33.87 -12.92 13.38
CA ARG A 383 33.96 -11.76 14.28
C ARG A 383 32.59 -11.10 14.45
N ARG A 384 32.36 -10.45 15.62
CA ARG A 384 31.26 -9.51 15.77
C ARG A 384 31.56 -8.24 14.99
N HIS A 385 30.51 -7.55 14.46
CA HIS A 385 30.70 -6.27 13.76
C HIS A 385 31.42 -5.25 14.63
N ALA A 386 31.11 -5.16 15.92
CA ALA A 386 31.79 -4.28 16.88
C ALA A 386 33.30 -4.60 17.07
N GLY A 387 33.79 -5.73 16.61
CA GLY A 387 35.19 -6.13 16.67
C GLY A 387 36.00 -5.79 15.42
N LEU A 388 35.40 -5.14 14.43
CA LEU A 388 36.06 -4.64 13.22
C LEU A 388 36.48 -3.16 13.45
N THR A 389 37.65 -2.76 12.88
CA THR A 389 37.93 -1.32 12.72
C THR A 389 37.08 -0.69 11.64
N ASP A 390 37.02 0.64 11.61
CA ASP A 390 36.24 1.36 10.58
C ASP A 390 36.76 1.03 9.17
N GLU A 391 38.12 0.92 9.01
CA GLU A 391 38.75 0.58 7.73
C GLU A 391 38.43 -0.85 7.29
N GLU A 392 38.45 -1.82 8.22
CA GLU A 392 38.06 -3.21 7.90
C GLU A 392 36.59 -3.32 7.52
N MET A 393 35.71 -2.58 8.19
CA MET A 393 34.28 -2.57 7.87
C MET A 393 34.02 -1.93 6.51
N GLU A 394 34.74 -0.83 6.17
CA GLU A 394 34.61 -0.18 4.86
C GLU A 394 35.03 -1.14 3.73
N GLU A 395 36.15 -1.89 3.91
CA GLU A 395 36.56 -2.93 2.94
C GLU A 395 35.47 -4.02 2.77
N VAL A 396 34.86 -4.46 3.85
CA VAL A 396 33.80 -5.46 3.83
C VAL A 396 32.58 -4.95 3.06
N ILE A 397 32.16 -3.70 3.31
CA ILE A 397 31.04 -3.05 2.62
C ILE A 397 31.32 -2.93 1.12
N ASP A 398 32.52 -2.45 0.74
CA ASP A 398 32.94 -2.31 -0.66
C ASP A 398 32.88 -3.65 -1.40
N LYS A 399 33.35 -4.73 -0.76
CA LYS A 399 33.29 -6.07 -1.33
C LYS A 399 31.84 -6.58 -1.44
N ALA A 400 31.01 -6.36 -0.41
CA ALA A 400 29.62 -6.75 -0.42
C ALA A 400 28.86 -6.06 -1.58
N ASP A 401 29.15 -4.79 -1.81
CA ASP A 401 28.55 -4.00 -2.88
C ASP A 401 29.08 -4.43 -4.26
N ALA A 402 30.39 -4.67 -4.39
CA ALA A 402 30.99 -5.14 -5.65
C ALA A 402 30.46 -6.51 -6.08
N TRP A 403 30.07 -7.37 -5.14
CA TRP A 403 29.53 -8.71 -5.41
C TRP A 403 28.01 -8.76 -5.47
N ARG A 404 27.35 -7.62 -5.34
CA ARG A 404 25.89 -7.51 -5.50
C ARG A 404 25.53 -7.50 -6.99
N ASP A 405 24.61 -8.38 -7.40
CA ASP A 405 24.14 -8.46 -8.78
C ASP A 405 23.03 -7.45 -9.13
N THR A 406 22.61 -6.61 -8.17
CA THR A 406 21.53 -5.63 -8.32
C THR A 406 21.96 -4.24 -7.83
N GLU A 407 21.38 -3.17 -8.38
CA GLU A 407 21.69 -1.79 -7.96
C GLU A 407 21.33 -1.50 -6.49
N THR A 408 20.33 -2.16 -5.97
CA THR A 408 19.85 -1.98 -4.59
C THR A 408 19.68 -3.31 -3.89
N GLU A 409 19.91 -3.34 -2.57
CA GLU A 409 19.60 -4.50 -1.73
C GLU A 409 18.08 -4.75 -1.72
N ARG A 410 17.69 -5.97 -2.08
CA ARG A 410 16.29 -6.39 -2.04
C ARG A 410 16.04 -7.10 -0.73
N GLY A 411 15.13 -6.58 0.05
CA GLY A 411 14.74 -7.21 1.31
C GLY A 411 13.50 -6.57 1.90
N PHE A 412 12.83 -7.34 2.74
CA PHE A 412 11.68 -6.87 3.49
C PHE A 412 11.60 -7.55 4.86
N SER A 413 11.28 -8.85 4.91
CA SER A 413 11.32 -9.65 6.14
C SER A 413 12.71 -10.21 6.41
N MET A 414 13.62 -10.05 5.48
CA MET A 414 15.02 -10.48 5.52
C MET A 414 15.87 -9.39 4.86
N ALA A 415 17.19 -9.45 5.03
CA ALA A 415 18.19 -8.48 4.58
C ALA A 415 18.01 -7.10 5.24
N LEU A 416 18.89 -6.80 6.19
CA LEU A 416 18.81 -5.60 7.04
C LEU A 416 19.10 -4.31 6.27
N ASP A 417 19.88 -4.39 5.17
CA ASP A 417 20.24 -3.29 4.26
C ASP A 417 21.00 -2.14 4.98
N ARG A 418 21.86 -2.49 5.94
CA ARG A 418 22.69 -1.53 6.68
C ARG A 418 23.93 -2.18 7.31
N LEU A 419 24.67 -2.93 6.50
CA LEU A 419 25.93 -3.54 6.91
C LEU A 419 26.86 -2.47 7.51
N GLY A 420 27.45 -2.72 8.69
CA GLY A 420 28.34 -1.80 9.36
C GLY A 420 27.67 -0.71 10.21
N ASP A 421 26.34 -0.72 10.36
CA ASP A 421 25.67 0.24 11.25
C ASP A 421 26.11 0.03 12.72
N PRO A 422 26.52 1.07 13.44
CA PRO A 422 26.97 0.95 14.84
C PRO A 422 25.92 0.36 15.80
N ALA A 423 24.61 0.47 15.48
CA ALA A 423 23.55 -0.12 16.28
C ALA A 423 23.49 -1.65 16.15
N ASP A 424 24.18 -2.24 15.18
CA ASP A 424 24.18 -3.66 14.86
C ASP A 424 25.54 -4.33 15.18
N GLY A 425 26.28 -3.80 16.17
CA GLY A 425 27.56 -4.31 16.59
C GLY A 425 27.58 -5.77 17.06
N ASP A 426 26.43 -6.29 17.52
CA ASP A 426 26.26 -7.69 17.91
C ASP A 426 26.06 -8.65 16.72
N CYS A 427 25.88 -8.15 15.50
CA CYS A 427 25.83 -8.96 14.29
C CYS A 427 27.16 -9.69 14.07
N LEU A 428 27.08 -10.89 13.48
CA LEU A 428 28.21 -11.76 13.28
C LEU A 428 28.63 -11.73 11.80
N LEU A 429 29.91 -11.46 11.53
CA LEU A 429 30.52 -11.55 10.23
C LEU A 429 31.34 -12.83 10.10
N VAL A 430 31.12 -13.59 9.08
CA VAL A 430 31.95 -14.74 8.66
C VAL A 430 32.60 -14.38 7.34
N GLU A 431 33.93 -14.41 7.31
CA GLU A 431 34.74 -14.08 6.14
C GLU A 431 35.49 -15.32 5.70
N ALA A 432 35.35 -15.73 4.45
CA ALA A 432 36.20 -16.74 3.85
C ALA A 432 37.41 -16.09 3.20
N LEU A 433 38.60 -16.44 3.66
CA LEU A 433 39.87 -15.93 3.18
C LEU A 433 40.65 -17.03 2.45
N SER A 434 41.33 -16.67 1.34
CA SER A 434 42.29 -17.55 0.68
C SER A 434 43.57 -17.69 1.53
N GLU A 435 44.46 -18.61 1.13
CA GLU A 435 45.74 -18.83 1.81
C GLU A 435 46.61 -17.55 1.89
N ASP A 436 46.53 -16.69 0.88
CA ASP A 436 47.21 -15.39 0.79
C ASP A 436 46.44 -14.23 1.48
N GLY A 437 45.35 -14.53 2.17
CA GLY A 437 44.55 -13.56 2.94
C GLY A 437 43.54 -12.74 2.14
N ARG A 438 43.33 -13.03 0.85
CA ARG A 438 42.34 -12.36 0.02
C ARG A 438 40.92 -12.80 0.41
N LEU A 439 39.99 -11.85 0.56
CA LEU A 439 38.58 -12.15 0.83
C LEU A 439 37.93 -12.82 -0.38
N LEU A 440 37.31 -13.98 -0.17
CA LEU A 440 36.65 -14.82 -1.17
C LEU A 440 35.12 -14.72 -1.09
N ALA A 441 34.59 -14.65 0.13
CA ALA A 441 33.15 -14.60 0.39
C ALA A 441 32.89 -14.05 1.79
N LEU A 442 31.67 -13.58 2.01
CA LEU A 442 31.22 -13.11 3.32
C LEU A 442 29.77 -13.50 3.57
N LEU A 443 29.48 -13.81 4.84
CA LEU A 443 28.14 -13.96 5.39
C LEU A 443 28.00 -13.02 6.57
N SER A 444 26.89 -12.30 6.64
CA SER A 444 26.49 -11.54 7.82
C SER A 444 25.26 -12.16 8.45
N PHE A 445 25.25 -12.24 9.76
CA PHE A 445 24.14 -12.80 10.53
C PHE A 445 23.68 -11.79 11.58
N VAL A 446 22.38 -11.69 11.76
CA VAL A 446 21.76 -10.91 12.84
C VAL A 446 21.51 -11.81 14.06
N PRO A 447 21.47 -11.25 15.27
CA PRO A 447 21.12 -12.00 16.47
C PRO A 447 19.70 -12.57 16.42
N TRP A 448 19.53 -13.80 16.84
CA TRP A 448 18.25 -14.48 17.07
C TRP A 448 18.19 -14.98 18.52
N GLY A 449 17.40 -14.29 19.33
CA GLY A 449 17.35 -14.56 20.76
C GLY A 449 18.71 -14.37 21.42
N ARG A 450 19.09 -15.28 22.32
CA ARG A 450 20.37 -15.25 23.05
C ARG A 450 21.45 -16.07 22.36
N ASP A 451 21.07 -17.22 21.80
CA ASP A 451 21.98 -18.29 21.43
C ASP A 451 21.92 -18.59 19.93
N GLY A 452 21.15 -17.84 19.15
CA GLY A 452 20.95 -18.05 17.73
C GLY A 452 21.41 -16.88 16.87
N VAL A 453 21.59 -17.16 15.60
CA VAL A 453 21.82 -16.15 14.57
C VAL A 453 21.02 -16.48 13.33
N SER A 454 20.57 -15.45 12.60
CA SER A 454 19.84 -15.59 11.33
C SER A 454 20.60 -14.91 10.21
N LEU A 455 20.62 -15.56 9.05
CA LEU A 455 21.35 -15.06 7.88
C LEU A 455 20.74 -13.75 7.38
N ASP A 456 21.56 -12.73 7.31
CA ASP A 456 21.23 -11.39 6.79
C ASP A 456 21.72 -11.20 5.36
N LEU A 457 23.01 -11.43 5.13
CA LEU A 457 23.68 -11.16 3.89
C LEU A 457 24.56 -12.36 3.47
N MET A 458 24.52 -12.67 2.19
CA MET A 458 25.38 -13.69 1.57
C MET A 458 25.99 -13.12 0.30
N ARG A 459 27.33 -13.02 0.23
CA ARG A 459 28.08 -12.49 -0.90
C ARG A 459 29.32 -13.34 -1.19
N ARG A 460 29.67 -13.47 -2.46
CA ARG A 460 30.92 -14.13 -2.85
C ARG A 460 31.52 -13.51 -4.09
N ASP A 461 32.84 -13.58 -4.18
CA ASP A 461 33.58 -13.35 -5.42
C ASP A 461 33.17 -14.41 -6.46
N ARG A 462 33.03 -14.02 -7.73
CA ARG A 462 32.71 -14.95 -8.82
C ARG A 462 33.83 -15.99 -9.04
N SER A 463 35.07 -15.67 -8.67
CA SER A 463 36.23 -16.55 -8.73
C SER A 463 36.39 -17.46 -7.49
N ALA A 464 35.55 -17.29 -6.47
CA ALA A 464 35.61 -18.13 -5.28
C ALA A 464 35.36 -19.61 -5.59
N PRO A 465 36.02 -20.53 -4.88
CA PRO A 465 35.86 -21.97 -5.10
C PRO A 465 34.39 -22.41 -4.94
N ASN A 466 33.95 -23.33 -5.76
CA ASN A 466 32.62 -23.93 -5.58
C ASN A 466 32.56 -24.68 -4.26
N GLY A 467 31.53 -24.37 -3.46
CA GLY A 467 31.34 -24.91 -2.12
C GLY A 467 31.79 -23.97 -1.00
N VAL A 468 32.19 -22.71 -1.33
CA VAL A 468 32.63 -21.74 -0.32
C VAL A 468 31.50 -21.40 0.66
N MET A 469 30.24 -21.38 0.26
CA MET A 469 29.10 -21.12 1.14
C MET A 469 28.88 -22.26 2.13
N GLU A 470 28.86 -23.49 1.64
CA GLU A 470 28.75 -24.69 2.47
C GLU A 470 29.94 -24.79 3.47
N PHE A 471 31.13 -24.42 3.02
CA PHE A 471 32.31 -24.34 3.86
C PHE A 471 32.14 -23.31 4.99
N MET A 472 31.70 -22.09 4.66
CA MET A 472 31.53 -21.02 5.67
C MET A 472 30.46 -21.37 6.72
N VAL A 473 29.34 -21.98 6.30
CA VAL A 473 28.28 -22.43 7.21
C VAL A 473 28.80 -23.55 8.12
N ALA A 474 29.55 -24.51 7.57
CA ALA A 474 30.14 -25.59 8.36
C ALA A 474 31.15 -25.06 9.39
N GLU A 475 32.07 -24.17 8.98
CA GLU A 475 33.05 -23.54 9.88
C GLU A 475 32.34 -22.73 10.97
N LEU A 476 31.24 -22.03 10.65
CA LEU A 476 30.44 -21.32 11.65
C LEU A 476 29.82 -22.29 12.67
N CYS A 477 29.22 -23.40 12.20
CA CYS A 477 28.62 -24.40 13.09
C CYS A 477 29.69 -25.05 14.00
N GLU A 478 30.88 -25.36 13.47
CA GLU A 478 32.01 -25.90 14.25
C GLU A 478 32.55 -24.88 15.27
N ALA A 479 32.51 -23.59 14.96
CA ALA A 479 33.00 -22.52 15.84
C ALA A 479 31.96 -22.05 16.90
N ALA A 480 30.66 -22.19 16.60
CA ALA A 480 29.56 -21.63 17.37
C ALA A 480 29.59 -21.95 18.88
N PRO A 481 29.96 -23.17 19.34
CA PRO A 481 30.04 -23.45 20.75
C PRO A 481 31.06 -22.57 21.54
N LYS A 482 31.98 -21.91 20.83
CA LYS A 482 32.99 -21.01 21.41
C LYS A 482 32.59 -19.53 21.32
N LEU A 483 31.53 -19.22 20.58
CA LEU A 483 31.09 -17.85 20.34
C LEU A 483 30.05 -17.37 21.36
N GLY A 484 29.46 -18.27 22.11
CA GLY A 484 28.48 -18.01 23.18
C GLY A 484 27.07 -17.79 22.63
#